data_0bb863d6973303653626f57ec870972a
#
_entry.id   0bb863d6973303653626f57ec870972a
#
_cell.length_a   1.000
_cell.length_b   1.000
_cell.length_c   1.000
_cell.angle_alpha   90.00
_cell.angle_beta   90.00
_cell.angle_gamma   90.00
#
_symmetry.space_group_name_H-M   'P 1'
#
loop_
_entity.id
_entity.type
_entity.pdbx_description
1 polymer ?
#
loop_
_entity_poly.entity_id
_entity_poly.type
_entity_poly.pdbx_seq_one_letter_code
_entity_poly.pdbx_strand_id
1 'polypeptide(L)'
;MGNPKGFIEIEKKLGGYRPVSERIGDFGEVEQTLDEQDRISQASRCMDCGVPFCHWACPVGSNIPEWQDAVYRGKWDEAYSILTKTNSFPEFTGRICPAPCEKSCVLAIHDESVTIRENECAVVEHAFDLNLVHPNIPKFRTGKKIAVVGSGPAGLSVADLLNQAGHTVTVFEQDNEVGGLLRYGIPDFKLNKGIIDRRIELFVKEGVLFKPNTKVGEHISEQQLMDDFDAVCLACGAMEPRDLKSTPGRELKGIHFAMDFLKQQNKVVKGERIPESIHIHAKNKKVLVIGGGDTGSDCVGTSIRQRATSVTQIEILDKPSDQRMEDNPWPFWPNTIRTSSSHLEGCERRWSLNTRRFIGENGSLKAVEVVKVEWTKTNGQMTMREIPGTEEIIQADLVMLSLGFLSPVHEGLLDRLKVDYDARGNVKANDFATNVDKVFVAGDATRGASLVVHAIRSGRDAALKMHEFVMR
;
A
#
# COMPACT_ATOMS: atom_id res chain seq x y z
N MET A 1 15.68 -3.51 28.77
CA MET A 1 16.94 -3.44 28.01
C MET A 1 17.10 -4.74 27.25
N GLY A 2 17.29 -4.68 25.93
CA GLY A 2 17.54 -5.85 25.09
C GLY A 2 18.78 -6.64 25.53
N ASN A 3 19.11 -7.72 24.81
CA ASN A 3 20.34 -8.45 25.02
C ASN A 3 21.53 -7.55 24.59
N PRO A 4 22.46 -7.16 25.51
CA PRO A 4 23.55 -6.23 25.18
C PRO A 4 24.54 -6.81 24.16
N LYS A 5 24.48 -8.10 23.86
CA LYS A 5 25.32 -8.79 22.87
C LYS A 5 24.55 -9.38 21.70
N GLY A 6 23.23 -9.33 21.72
CA GLY A 6 22.39 -9.99 20.72
C GLY A 6 22.69 -9.54 19.29
N PHE A 7 22.99 -8.28 19.08
CA PHE A 7 23.36 -7.74 17.77
C PHE A 7 24.77 -8.16 17.29
N ILE A 8 25.61 -8.72 18.17
CA ILE A 8 26.94 -9.23 17.84
C ILE A 8 26.92 -10.75 17.66
N GLU A 9 26.18 -11.45 18.53
CA GLU A 9 26.25 -12.92 18.65
C GLU A 9 25.17 -13.63 17.82
N ILE A 10 24.11 -12.92 17.40
CA ILE A 10 22.98 -13.51 16.69
C ILE A 10 22.91 -12.95 15.27
N GLU A 11 23.06 -13.83 14.30
CA GLU A 11 22.86 -13.48 12.88
C GLU A 11 21.38 -13.21 12.57
N LYS A 12 21.11 -12.38 11.56
CA LYS A 12 19.76 -12.12 11.08
C LYS A 12 19.17 -13.40 10.48
N LYS A 13 17.98 -13.75 10.93
CA LYS A 13 17.17 -14.85 10.38
C LYS A 13 15.81 -14.31 9.96
N LEU A 14 15.38 -14.62 8.74
CA LEU A 14 14.06 -14.31 8.20
C LEU A 14 13.21 -15.58 8.14
N GLY A 15 11.90 -15.45 8.21
CA GLY A 15 10.98 -16.55 7.94
C GLY A 15 11.08 -17.05 6.49
N GLY A 16 11.45 -16.15 5.58
CA GLY A 16 11.62 -16.48 4.16
C GLY A 16 10.30 -16.61 3.42
N TYR A 17 10.36 -17.30 2.30
CA TYR A 17 9.20 -17.51 1.43
C TYR A 17 8.95 -19.01 1.20
N ARG A 18 7.70 -19.38 0.95
CA ARG A 18 7.35 -20.70 0.43
C ARG A 18 8.14 -21.00 -0.86
N PRO A 19 8.51 -22.26 -1.15
CA PRO A 19 9.21 -22.63 -2.38
C PRO A 19 8.49 -22.11 -3.62
N VAL A 20 9.24 -21.61 -4.62
CA VAL A 20 8.65 -21.05 -5.86
C VAL A 20 7.72 -22.04 -6.54
N SER A 21 8.14 -23.32 -6.63
CA SER A 21 7.35 -24.40 -7.26
C SER A 21 5.97 -24.59 -6.64
N GLU A 22 5.81 -24.29 -5.36
CA GLU A 22 4.55 -24.42 -4.63
C GLU A 22 3.72 -23.12 -4.74
N ARG A 23 4.32 -22.00 -4.38
CA ARG A 23 3.60 -20.72 -4.21
C ARG A 23 3.06 -20.14 -5.51
N ILE A 24 3.62 -20.47 -6.66
CA ILE A 24 3.06 -20.10 -7.97
C ILE A 24 1.84 -20.93 -8.38
N GLY A 25 1.48 -21.94 -7.59
CA GLY A 25 0.32 -22.81 -7.80
C GLY A 25 -0.98 -22.27 -7.20
N ASP A 26 -0.88 -21.30 -6.28
CA ASP A 26 -2.01 -20.76 -5.53
C ASP A 26 -1.86 -19.25 -5.28
N PHE A 27 -2.83 -18.67 -4.57
CA PHE A 27 -2.82 -17.25 -4.15
C PHE A 27 -2.67 -17.08 -2.63
N GLY A 28 -2.26 -18.13 -1.90
CA GLY A 28 -1.96 -18.03 -0.46
C GLY A 28 -0.73 -17.18 -0.17
N GLU A 29 -0.65 -16.63 1.05
CA GLU A 29 0.48 -15.78 1.47
C GLU A 29 1.82 -16.49 1.23
N VAL A 30 2.78 -15.75 0.67
CA VAL A 30 4.09 -16.29 0.28
C VAL A 30 5.11 -16.23 1.39
N GLU A 31 4.99 -15.27 2.30
CA GLU A 31 5.89 -15.14 3.44
C GLU A 31 5.63 -16.22 4.48
N GLN A 32 6.70 -16.76 5.03
CA GLN A 32 6.68 -17.69 6.17
C GLN A 32 7.08 -16.94 7.43
N THR A 33 6.58 -17.37 8.57
CA THR A 33 6.97 -16.81 9.86
C THR A 33 8.01 -17.68 10.55
N LEU A 34 8.85 -17.07 11.37
CA LEU A 34 9.72 -17.77 12.31
C LEU A 34 8.89 -18.35 13.46
N ASP A 35 9.38 -19.41 14.08
CA ASP A 35 8.82 -19.87 15.34
C ASP A 35 9.06 -18.85 16.48
N GLU A 36 8.43 -19.08 17.61
CA GLU A 36 8.46 -18.16 18.74
C GLU A 36 9.88 -17.94 19.29
N GLN A 37 10.67 -19.01 19.40
CA GLN A 37 12.02 -18.93 19.96
C GLN A 37 12.96 -18.17 19.03
N ASP A 38 12.89 -18.44 17.74
CA ASP A 38 13.64 -17.70 16.73
C ASP A 38 13.20 -16.22 16.71
N ARG A 39 11.91 -15.93 16.87
CA ARG A 39 11.38 -14.57 16.92
C ARG A 39 11.90 -13.79 18.11
N ILE A 40 11.90 -14.39 19.31
CA ILE A 40 12.50 -13.84 20.53
C ILE A 40 13.99 -13.56 20.30
N SER A 41 14.70 -14.51 19.68
CA SER A 41 16.11 -14.36 19.33
C SER A 41 16.33 -13.17 18.38
N GLN A 42 15.53 -13.03 17.32
CA GLN A 42 15.65 -11.90 16.38
C GLN A 42 15.31 -10.55 17.05
N ALA A 43 14.33 -10.50 17.94
CA ALA A 43 14.02 -9.29 18.70
C ALA A 43 15.18 -8.86 19.61
N SER A 44 15.94 -9.82 20.17
CA SER A 44 17.10 -9.53 21.02
C SER A 44 18.27 -8.85 20.30
N ARG A 45 18.27 -8.82 18.95
CA ARG A 45 19.25 -8.06 18.15
C ARG A 45 19.03 -6.54 18.24
N CYS A 46 17.92 -6.08 18.80
CA CYS A 46 17.69 -4.66 19.00
C CYS A 46 18.65 -4.09 20.04
N MET A 47 19.42 -3.05 19.64
CA MET A 47 20.43 -2.41 20.50
C MET A 47 19.82 -1.46 21.54
N ASP A 48 18.49 -1.27 21.56
CA ASP A 48 17.80 -0.31 22.43
C ASP A 48 18.43 1.10 22.38
N CYS A 49 18.53 1.66 21.19
CA CYS A 49 19.24 2.91 20.92
C CYS A 49 18.60 4.08 21.67
N GLY A 50 19.37 4.88 22.39
CA GLY A 50 18.90 6.11 23.04
C GLY A 50 18.42 7.18 22.06
N VAL A 51 18.84 7.11 20.79
CA VAL A 51 18.30 7.88 19.66
C VAL A 51 17.88 6.88 18.57
N PRO A 52 16.63 6.38 18.60
CA PRO A 52 16.19 5.31 17.70
C PRO A 52 15.80 5.87 16.33
N PHE A 53 16.70 5.78 15.35
CA PHE A 53 16.42 6.20 13.97
C PHE A 53 15.29 5.38 13.32
N CYS A 54 15.07 4.15 13.76
CA CYS A 54 13.92 3.34 13.34
C CYS A 54 12.57 3.98 13.73
N HIS A 55 12.47 4.56 14.92
CA HIS A 55 11.31 5.34 15.37
C HIS A 55 11.13 6.61 14.51
N TRP A 56 12.20 7.36 14.27
CA TRP A 56 12.17 8.56 13.43
C TRP A 56 11.73 8.26 12.00
N ALA A 57 12.21 7.16 11.42
CA ALA A 57 11.88 6.79 10.05
C ALA A 57 10.48 6.19 9.89
N CYS A 58 9.86 5.74 10.98
CA CYS A 58 8.51 5.19 10.94
C CYS A 58 7.47 6.34 10.90
N PRO A 59 6.68 6.47 9.83
CA PRO A 59 5.69 7.55 9.73
C PRO A 59 4.69 7.62 10.89
N VAL A 60 4.31 6.47 11.48
CA VAL A 60 3.44 6.43 12.66
C VAL A 60 4.18 6.63 13.98
N GLY A 61 5.51 6.80 13.95
CA GLY A 61 6.30 6.99 15.15
C GLY A 61 6.23 5.81 16.12
N SER A 62 6.39 4.60 15.61
CA SER A 62 6.30 3.36 16.41
C SER A 62 7.44 3.27 17.42
N ASN A 63 7.12 2.99 18.68
CA ASN A 63 8.10 2.80 19.77
C ASN A 63 8.79 1.43 19.63
N ILE A 64 9.63 1.33 18.59
CA ILE A 64 10.22 0.05 18.15
C ILE A 64 11.13 -0.58 19.20
N PRO A 65 12.07 0.14 19.82
CA PRO A 65 12.93 -0.47 20.85
C PRO A 65 12.12 -1.09 22.00
N GLU A 66 11.10 -0.40 22.48
CA GLU A 66 10.32 -0.79 23.64
C GLU A 66 9.52 -2.07 23.37
N TRP A 67 8.81 -2.17 22.23
CA TRP A 67 8.07 -3.39 21.95
C TRP A 67 8.98 -4.54 21.49
N GLN A 68 10.16 -4.26 20.89
CA GLN A 68 11.18 -5.28 20.62
C GLN A 68 11.74 -5.88 21.93
N ASP A 69 11.99 -5.05 22.93
CA ASP A 69 12.43 -5.51 24.26
C ASP A 69 11.35 -6.36 24.93
N ALA A 70 10.07 -5.98 24.78
CA ALA A 70 8.96 -6.78 25.28
C ALA A 70 8.88 -8.16 24.58
N VAL A 71 9.05 -8.22 23.25
CA VAL A 71 9.14 -9.50 22.51
C VAL A 71 10.32 -10.34 23.00
N TYR A 72 11.51 -9.74 23.14
CA TYR A 72 12.69 -10.42 23.66
C TYR A 72 12.45 -11.03 25.04
N ARG A 73 11.70 -10.36 25.89
CA ARG A 73 11.33 -10.87 27.24
C ARG A 73 10.16 -11.85 27.22
N GLY A 74 9.62 -12.22 26.05
CA GLY A 74 8.44 -13.08 25.92
C GLY A 74 7.13 -12.45 26.41
N LYS A 75 7.08 -11.11 26.53
CA LYS A 75 5.91 -10.34 26.99
C LYS A 75 5.09 -9.83 25.82
N TRP A 76 4.40 -10.73 25.16
CA TRP A 76 3.66 -10.45 23.93
C TRP A 76 2.51 -9.48 24.10
N ASP A 77 1.81 -9.54 25.22
CA ASP A 77 0.74 -8.61 25.59
C ASP A 77 1.25 -7.18 25.76
N GLU A 78 2.40 -7.01 26.46
CA GLU A 78 3.08 -5.73 26.59
C GLU A 78 3.54 -5.20 25.23
N ALA A 79 4.14 -6.06 24.39
CA ALA A 79 4.56 -5.70 23.04
C ALA A 79 3.39 -5.21 22.18
N TYR A 80 2.28 -5.94 22.17
CA TYR A 80 1.06 -5.55 21.47
C TYR A 80 0.50 -4.22 21.97
N SER A 81 0.42 -4.03 23.29
CA SER A 81 -0.06 -2.79 23.89
C SER A 81 0.80 -1.58 23.51
N ILE A 82 2.13 -1.72 23.45
CA ILE A 82 3.05 -0.65 23.05
C ILE A 82 2.88 -0.34 21.55
N LEU A 83 2.88 -1.38 20.72
CA LEU A 83 2.78 -1.28 19.27
C LEU A 83 1.51 -0.55 18.81
N THR A 84 0.36 -0.91 19.38
CA THR A 84 -0.94 -0.37 18.97
C THR A 84 -1.22 1.06 19.44
N LYS A 85 -0.42 1.61 20.36
CA LYS A 85 -0.53 3.04 20.73
C LYS A 85 -0.31 3.98 19.55
N THR A 86 0.57 3.61 18.62
CA THR A 86 0.94 4.45 17.49
C THR A 86 0.46 3.90 16.15
N ASN A 87 0.25 2.60 16.02
CA ASN A 87 -0.20 1.95 14.80
C ASN A 87 -1.55 1.26 15.00
N SER A 88 -2.59 1.74 14.29
CA SER A 88 -3.92 1.14 14.35
C SER A 88 -4.01 -0.24 13.70
N PHE A 89 -3.12 -0.56 12.75
CA PHE A 89 -3.21 -1.77 11.91
C PHE A 89 -1.86 -2.46 11.70
N PRO A 90 -1.22 -2.97 12.75
CA PRO A 90 0.07 -3.65 12.62
C PRO A 90 -0.02 -4.95 11.79
N GLU A 91 -1.19 -5.57 11.67
CA GLU A 91 -1.43 -6.72 10.79
C GLU A 91 -1.29 -6.36 9.31
N PHE A 92 -1.57 -5.11 8.91
CA PHE A 92 -1.37 -4.65 7.53
C PHE A 92 0.07 -4.21 7.32
N THR A 93 0.60 -3.35 8.18
CA THR A 93 1.96 -2.83 8.04
C THR A 93 3.00 -3.93 8.19
N GLY A 94 2.81 -4.88 9.09
CA GLY A 94 3.68 -6.02 9.29
C GLY A 94 3.81 -6.93 8.04
N ARG A 95 2.83 -6.90 7.12
CA ARG A 95 2.85 -7.66 5.86
C ARG A 95 3.33 -6.84 4.67
N ILE A 96 2.86 -5.61 4.51
CA ILE A 96 2.99 -4.88 3.25
C ILE A 96 3.76 -3.56 3.35
N CYS A 97 4.17 -3.12 4.55
CA CYS A 97 5.03 -1.96 4.68
C CYS A 97 6.44 -2.29 4.17
N PRO A 98 7.05 -1.42 3.35
CA PRO A 98 8.42 -1.63 2.89
C PRO A 98 9.48 -1.46 3.99
N ALA A 99 9.05 -1.18 5.22
CA ALA A 99 9.86 -1.06 6.44
C ALA A 99 10.96 0.00 6.37
N PRO A 100 10.63 1.30 6.25
CA PRO A 100 11.63 2.37 6.31
C PRO A 100 12.40 2.34 7.64
N CYS A 101 11.77 1.87 8.71
CA CYS A 101 12.41 1.65 10.01
C CYS A 101 13.61 0.69 9.95
N GLU A 102 13.52 -0.40 9.17
CA GLU A 102 14.66 -1.32 8.99
C GLU A 102 15.80 -0.67 8.20
N LYS A 103 15.46 0.17 7.20
CA LYS A 103 16.46 0.87 6.39
C LYS A 103 17.21 1.97 7.15
N SER A 104 16.60 2.47 8.22
CA SER A 104 17.16 3.48 9.12
C SER A 104 17.63 2.89 10.47
N CYS A 105 17.55 1.58 10.64
CA CYS A 105 18.09 0.90 11.82
C CYS A 105 19.60 1.20 11.95
N VAL A 106 20.06 1.59 13.14
CA VAL A 106 21.48 1.89 13.39
C VAL A 106 22.36 0.68 13.10
N LEU A 107 21.87 -0.52 13.42
CA LEU A 107 22.59 -1.76 13.13
C LEU A 107 22.85 -1.95 11.62
N ALA A 108 21.97 -1.45 10.76
CA ALA A 108 22.10 -1.52 9.29
C ALA A 108 23.24 -0.65 8.70
N ILE A 109 24.00 0.07 9.52
CA ILE A 109 25.17 0.83 9.08
C ILE A 109 26.33 -0.12 8.77
N HIS A 110 26.51 -1.15 9.58
CA HIS A 110 27.65 -2.07 9.51
C HIS A 110 27.25 -3.54 9.41
N ASP A 111 25.97 -3.86 9.61
CA ASP A 111 25.42 -5.21 9.62
C ASP A 111 24.00 -5.20 9.04
N GLU A 112 23.28 -6.31 9.17
CA GLU A 112 21.88 -6.42 8.80
C GLU A 112 20.95 -5.87 9.89
N SER A 113 19.96 -5.06 9.50
CA SER A 113 18.95 -4.50 10.41
C SER A 113 18.22 -5.56 11.24
N VAL A 114 17.65 -5.14 12.36
CA VAL A 114 16.65 -5.94 13.09
C VAL A 114 15.45 -6.25 12.17
N THR A 115 14.82 -7.42 12.29
CA THR A 115 13.64 -7.87 11.53
C THR A 115 12.36 -7.20 12.05
N ILE A 116 12.31 -5.85 11.96
CA ILE A 116 11.26 -5.05 12.63
C ILE A 116 9.88 -5.39 12.08
N ARG A 117 9.72 -5.42 10.74
CA ARG A 117 8.43 -5.67 10.08
C ARG A 117 7.88 -7.06 10.39
N GLU A 118 8.73 -8.09 10.33
CA GLU A 118 8.30 -9.45 10.63
C GLU A 118 7.96 -9.62 12.12
N ASN A 119 8.72 -8.98 13.02
CA ASN A 119 8.42 -8.99 14.45
C ASN A 119 7.10 -8.26 14.73
N GLU A 120 6.83 -7.14 14.07
CA GLU A 120 5.55 -6.43 14.15
C GLU A 120 4.37 -7.34 13.75
N CYS A 121 4.50 -8.06 12.61
CA CYS A 121 3.52 -9.05 12.18
C CYS A 121 3.32 -10.14 13.23
N ALA A 122 4.40 -10.69 13.76
CA ALA A 122 4.34 -11.75 14.77
C ALA A 122 3.65 -11.29 16.05
N VAL A 123 3.90 -10.06 16.52
CA VAL A 123 3.25 -9.50 17.72
C VAL A 123 1.74 -9.45 17.55
N VAL A 124 1.24 -8.96 16.42
CA VAL A 124 -0.20 -8.83 16.21
C VAL A 124 -0.87 -10.19 15.98
N GLU A 125 -0.23 -11.11 15.25
CA GLU A 125 -0.79 -12.45 15.06
C GLU A 125 -0.87 -13.22 16.38
N HIS A 126 0.20 -13.18 17.18
CA HIS A 126 0.21 -13.78 18.50
C HIS A 126 -0.90 -13.20 19.41
N ALA A 127 -1.14 -11.89 19.34
CA ALA A 127 -2.22 -11.26 20.08
C ALA A 127 -3.61 -11.75 19.65
N PHE A 128 -3.83 -11.98 18.34
CA PHE A 128 -5.07 -12.57 17.85
C PHE A 128 -5.21 -14.04 18.27
N ASP A 129 -4.16 -14.85 18.16
CA ASP A 129 -4.15 -16.26 18.51
C ASP A 129 -4.45 -16.49 20.01
N LEU A 130 -3.94 -15.63 20.87
CA LEU A 130 -4.21 -15.66 22.31
C LEU A 130 -5.50 -14.93 22.72
N ASN A 131 -6.30 -14.45 21.74
CA ASN A 131 -7.52 -13.68 22.03
C ASN A 131 -7.28 -12.44 22.91
N LEU A 132 -6.13 -11.77 22.76
CA LEU A 132 -5.85 -10.50 23.45
C LEU A 132 -6.47 -9.29 22.74
N VAL A 133 -6.87 -9.47 21.48
CA VAL A 133 -7.48 -8.41 20.67
C VAL A 133 -8.98 -8.41 20.91
N HIS A 134 -9.45 -7.40 21.64
CA HIS A 134 -10.87 -7.24 21.96
C HIS A 134 -11.45 -5.97 21.31
N PRO A 135 -12.76 -5.94 21.00
CA PRO A 135 -13.42 -4.73 20.56
C PRO A 135 -13.28 -3.60 21.59
N ASN A 136 -12.80 -2.44 21.14
CA ASN A 136 -12.66 -1.26 21.98
C ASN A 136 -13.94 -0.42 21.93
N ILE A 137 -14.95 -0.86 22.67
CA ILE A 137 -16.27 -0.22 22.71
C ILE A 137 -16.17 1.08 23.52
N PRO A 138 -16.48 2.26 22.94
CA PRO A 138 -16.45 3.51 23.68
C PRO A 138 -17.45 3.54 24.84
N LYS A 139 -16.99 4.01 25.99
CA LYS A 139 -17.79 4.05 27.23
C LYS A 139 -18.99 5.00 27.16
N PHE A 140 -18.94 6.00 26.29
CA PHE A 140 -20.01 6.98 26.07
C PHE A 140 -20.03 7.39 24.59
N ARG A 141 -21.17 7.92 24.15
CA ARG A 141 -21.33 8.50 22.81
C ARG A 141 -21.51 10.01 22.91
N THR A 142 -20.80 10.76 22.08
CA THR A 142 -20.82 12.23 22.06
C THR A 142 -22.08 12.80 21.39
N GLY A 143 -22.84 11.98 20.68
CA GLY A 143 -23.95 12.42 19.83
C GLY A 143 -23.52 12.96 18.47
N LYS A 144 -22.22 13.19 18.23
CA LYS A 144 -21.69 13.66 16.95
C LYS A 144 -21.63 12.57 15.92
N LYS A 145 -22.01 12.89 14.69
CA LYS A 145 -22.04 11.98 13.53
C LYS A 145 -20.93 12.33 12.55
N ILE A 146 -20.10 11.38 12.20
CA ILE A 146 -18.97 11.57 11.29
C ILE A 146 -19.15 10.71 10.05
N ALA A 147 -18.99 11.29 8.87
CA ALA A 147 -18.90 10.57 7.62
C ALA A 147 -17.42 10.39 7.20
N VAL A 148 -17.07 9.18 6.79
CA VAL A 148 -15.77 8.88 6.17
C VAL A 148 -16.03 8.34 4.78
N VAL A 149 -15.50 9.01 3.75
CA VAL A 149 -15.67 8.63 2.35
C VAL A 149 -14.43 7.90 1.87
N GLY A 150 -14.55 6.59 1.73
CA GLY A 150 -13.47 5.66 1.41
C GLY A 150 -13.01 4.83 2.61
N SER A 151 -12.87 3.55 2.40
CA SER A 151 -12.54 2.54 3.41
C SER A 151 -11.12 2.00 3.32
N GLY A 152 -10.22 2.72 2.64
CA GLY A 152 -8.79 2.40 2.64
C GLY A 152 -8.14 2.64 4.00
N PRO A 153 -6.83 2.37 4.15
CA PRO A 153 -6.15 2.47 5.45
C PRO A 153 -6.26 3.85 6.12
N ALA A 154 -6.33 4.93 5.35
CA ALA A 154 -6.55 6.27 5.91
C ALA A 154 -7.97 6.41 6.50
N GLY A 155 -9.01 6.03 5.74
CA GLY A 155 -10.40 6.09 6.21
C GLY A 155 -10.66 5.18 7.40
N LEU A 156 -10.10 3.96 7.40
CA LEU A 156 -10.19 3.05 8.55
C LEU A 156 -9.50 3.64 9.79
N SER A 157 -8.37 4.35 9.64
CA SER A 157 -7.69 5.01 10.76
C SER A 157 -8.49 6.19 11.33
N VAL A 158 -9.15 6.96 10.46
CA VAL A 158 -10.10 8.00 10.89
C VAL A 158 -11.25 7.38 11.66
N ALA A 159 -11.84 6.31 11.12
CA ALA A 159 -12.97 5.64 11.74
C ALA A 159 -12.62 5.04 13.11
N ASP A 160 -11.45 4.41 13.22
CA ASP A 160 -10.90 3.86 14.46
C ASP A 160 -10.87 4.92 15.57
N LEU A 161 -10.11 5.98 15.38
CA LEU A 161 -9.88 6.97 16.44
C LEU A 161 -11.13 7.77 16.78
N LEU A 162 -11.95 8.13 15.79
CA LEU A 162 -13.17 8.90 16.05
C LEU A 162 -14.25 8.04 16.73
N ASN A 163 -14.34 6.75 16.40
CA ASN A 163 -15.20 5.84 17.13
C ASN A 163 -14.74 5.66 18.58
N GLN A 164 -13.44 5.47 18.81
CA GLN A 164 -12.87 5.38 20.16
C GLN A 164 -13.11 6.67 20.98
N ALA A 165 -13.10 7.85 20.32
CA ALA A 165 -13.45 9.12 20.94
C ALA A 165 -14.96 9.26 21.24
N GLY A 166 -15.79 8.29 20.90
CA GLY A 166 -17.22 8.23 21.20
C GLY A 166 -18.13 8.82 20.12
N HIS A 167 -17.61 9.16 18.94
CA HIS A 167 -18.45 9.64 17.83
C HIS A 167 -19.17 8.47 17.14
N THR A 168 -20.28 8.76 16.49
CA THR A 168 -20.95 7.79 15.58
C THR A 168 -20.33 7.93 14.21
N VAL A 169 -19.59 6.93 13.77
CA VAL A 169 -18.85 6.97 12.51
C VAL A 169 -19.53 6.09 11.46
N THR A 170 -19.78 6.65 10.28
CA THR A 170 -20.27 5.93 9.09
C THR A 170 -19.20 6.01 8.00
N VAL A 171 -18.74 4.84 7.53
CA VAL A 171 -17.77 4.70 6.44
C VAL A 171 -18.52 4.31 5.17
N PHE A 172 -18.42 5.14 4.14
CA PHE A 172 -18.99 4.89 2.82
C PHE A 172 -17.92 4.29 1.90
N GLU A 173 -18.25 3.18 1.26
CA GLU A 173 -17.37 2.50 0.32
C GLU A 173 -18.11 2.27 -1.01
N GLN A 174 -17.51 2.68 -2.13
CA GLN A 174 -18.11 2.51 -3.46
C GLN A 174 -18.11 1.06 -3.94
N ASP A 175 -17.12 0.29 -3.53
CA ASP A 175 -17.01 -1.13 -3.87
C ASP A 175 -17.89 -2.01 -2.97
N ASN A 176 -18.06 -3.27 -3.38
CA ASN A 176 -18.93 -4.21 -2.66
C ASN A 176 -18.38 -4.63 -1.29
N GLU A 177 -17.11 -4.32 -1.00
CA GLU A 177 -16.48 -4.65 0.28
C GLU A 177 -15.52 -3.55 0.74
N VAL A 178 -15.33 -3.51 2.05
CA VAL A 178 -14.47 -2.54 2.74
C VAL A 178 -13.00 -2.93 2.62
N GLY A 179 -12.10 -1.95 2.54
CA GLY A 179 -10.65 -2.15 2.59
C GLY A 179 -9.84 -1.38 1.54
N GLY A 180 -10.50 -0.77 0.54
CA GLY A 180 -9.82 0.01 -0.50
C GLY A 180 -8.72 -0.80 -1.20
N LEU A 181 -7.53 -0.21 -1.38
CA LEU A 181 -6.39 -0.87 -2.03
C LEU A 181 -5.84 -2.08 -1.25
N LEU A 182 -6.03 -2.17 0.06
CA LEU A 182 -5.68 -3.38 0.82
C LEU A 182 -6.42 -4.60 0.27
N ARG A 183 -7.69 -4.41 -0.09
CA ARG A 183 -8.56 -5.46 -0.61
C ARG A 183 -8.44 -5.65 -2.12
N TYR A 184 -8.47 -4.55 -2.86
CA TYR A 184 -8.62 -4.61 -4.31
C TYR A 184 -7.32 -4.37 -5.09
N GLY A 185 -6.30 -3.77 -4.45
CA GLY A 185 -5.01 -3.49 -5.07
C GLY A 185 -3.97 -4.56 -4.78
N ILE A 186 -3.83 -4.93 -3.51
CA ILE A 186 -2.80 -5.87 -3.06
C ILE A 186 -3.28 -7.30 -3.27
N PRO A 187 -2.49 -8.19 -3.91
CA PRO A 187 -2.86 -9.60 -4.07
C PRO A 187 -2.92 -10.37 -2.75
N ASP A 188 -3.76 -11.41 -2.69
CA ASP A 188 -3.89 -12.30 -1.53
C ASP A 188 -2.56 -12.95 -1.12
N PHE A 189 -1.69 -13.23 -2.06
CA PHE A 189 -0.37 -13.82 -1.79
C PHE A 189 0.60 -12.86 -1.06
N LYS A 190 0.22 -11.57 -0.88
CA LYS A 190 0.94 -10.59 -0.03
C LYS A 190 0.13 -10.20 1.21
N LEU A 191 -1.19 -10.20 1.10
CA LEU A 191 -2.11 -9.85 2.18
C LEU A 191 -3.41 -10.65 2.03
N ASN A 192 -3.56 -11.69 2.83
CA ASN A 192 -4.79 -12.48 2.86
C ASN A 192 -5.98 -11.62 3.28
N LYS A 193 -7.09 -11.69 2.53
CA LYS A 193 -8.25 -10.83 2.79
C LYS A 193 -8.97 -11.15 4.09
N GLY A 194 -8.82 -12.36 4.63
CA GLY A 194 -9.30 -12.71 5.96
C GLY A 194 -8.70 -11.84 7.09
N ILE A 195 -7.48 -11.33 6.87
CA ILE A 195 -6.84 -10.38 7.82
C ILE A 195 -7.61 -9.05 7.85
N ILE A 196 -8.11 -8.60 6.70
CA ILE A 196 -8.94 -7.40 6.62
C ILE A 196 -10.31 -7.69 7.25
N ASP A 197 -10.91 -8.83 6.91
CA ASP A 197 -12.24 -9.20 7.39
C ASP A 197 -12.30 -9.25 8.92
N ARG A 198 -11.32 -9.90 9.58
CA ARG A 198 -11.27 -9.95 11.06
C ARG A 198 -11.15 -8.56 11.71
N ARG A 199 -10.44 -7.59 11.06
CA ARG A 199 -10.35 -6.20 11.55
C ARG A 199 -11.67 -5.47 11.37
N ILE A 200 -12.36 -5.65 10.25
CA ILE A 200 -13.68 -5.05 10.01
C ILE A 200 -14.72 -5.59 10.97
N GLU A 201 -14.67 -6.90 11.30
CA GLU A 201 -15.55 -7.49 12.32
C GLU A 201 -15.37 -6.84 13.69
N LEU A 202 -14.15 -6.51 14.10
CA LEU A 202 -13.90 -5.76 15.34
C LEU A 202 -14.55 -4.38 15.28
N PHE A 203 -14.35 -3.63 14.20
CA PHE A 203 -14.95 -2.31 14.03
C PHE A 203 -16.49 -2.33 14.07
N VAL A 204 -17.10 -3.36 13.47
CA VAL A 204 -18.56 -3.53 13.54
C VAL A 204 -19.00 -3.77 14.99
N LYS A 205 -18.27 -4.61 15.74
CA LYS A 205 -18.55 -4.85 17.17
C LYS A 205 -18.34 -3.60 18.03
N GLU A 206 -17.42 -2.71 17.63
CA GLU A 206 -17.16 -1.41 18.28
C GLU A 206 -18.21 -0.35 17.93
N GLY A 207 -19.06 -0.61 16.92
CA GLY A 207 -20.15 0.25 16.53
C GLY A 207 -19.85 1.20 15.35
N VAL A 208 -18.78 0.96 14.60
CA VAL A 208 -18.56 1.63 13.30
C VAL A 208 -19.56 1.10 12.27
N LEU A 209 -20.19 2.01 11.53
CA LEU A 209 -21.18 1.68 10.51
C LEU A 209 -20.52 1.68 9.14
N PHE A 210 -20.56 0.55 8.44
CA PHE A 210 -20.06 0.46 7.04
C PHE A 210 -21.21 0.46 6.06
N LYS A 211 -21.05 1.20 4.96
CA LYS A 211 -21.98 1.30 3.83
C LYS A 211 -21.25 0.96 2.53
N PRO A 212 -21.01 -0.35 2.25
CA PRO A 212 -20.47 -0.77 0.97
C PRO A 212 -21.50 -0.54 -0.15
N ASN A 213 -21.08 -0.65 -1.42
CA ASN A 213 -21.87 -0.34 -2.62
C ASN A 213 -22.48 1.08 -2.57
N THR A 214 -21.81 2.02 -1.91
CA THR A 214 -22.33 3.38 -1.74
C THR A 214 -21.30 4.39 -2.23
N LYS A 215 -21.41 4.79 -3.50
CA LYS A 215 -20.59 5.85 -4.09
C LYS A 215 -21.24 7.20 -3.75
N VAL A 216 -20.57 7.95 -2.89
CA VAL A 216 -21.00 9.31 -2.52
C VAL A 216 -20.89 10.21 -3.75
N GLY A 217 -21.91 11.05 -3.96
CA GLY A 217 -22.08 11.82 -5.18
C GLY A 217 -22.98 11.14 -6.24
N GLU A 218 -23.28 9.84 -6.07
CA GLU A 218 -24.23 9.10 -6.93
C GLU A 218 -25.38 8.50 -6.11
N HIS A 219 -25.07 7.70 -5.07
CA HIS A 219 -26.09 7.05 -4.22
C HIS A 219 -26.50 7.93 -3.03
N ILE A 220 -25.64 8.79 -2.58
CA ILE A 220 -25.86 9.83 -1.57
C ILE A 220 -25.32 11.13 -2.14
N SER A 221 -26.15 12.18 -2.15
CA SER A 221 -25.72 13.50 -2.62
C SER A 221 -24.73 14.15 -1.64
N GLU A 222 -23.91 15.07 -2.16
CA GLU A 222 -23.05 15.90 -1.34
C GLU A 222 -23.86 16.73 -0.32
N GLN A 223 -25.04 17.19 -0.68
CA GLN A 223 -25.93 17.94 0.21
C GLN A 223 -26.42 17.07 1.38
N GLN A 224 -26.88 15.84 1.12
CA GLN A 224 -27.27 14.91 2.17
C GLN A 224 -26.08 14.60 3.11
N LEU A 225 -24.88 14.41 2.55
CA LEU A 225 -23.68 14.19 3.34
C LEU A 225 -23.42 15.38 4.28
N MET A 226 -23.57 16.60 3.75
CA MET A 226 -23.39 17.82 4.54
C MET A 226 -24.50 18.05 5.57
N ASP A 227 -25.74 17.66 5.31
CA ASP A 227 -26.86 17.85 6.23
C ASP A 227 -26.88 16.82 7.37
N ASP A 228 -26.54 15.57 7.09
CA ASP A 228 -26.69 14.44 8.02
C ASP A 228 -25.52 14.27 9.00
N PHE A 229 -24.35 14.87 8.71
CA PHE A 229 -23.11 14.67 9.49
C PHE A 229 -22.53 15.99 10.02
N ASP A 230 -21.96 15.93 11.23
CA ASP A 230 -21.26 17.05 11.86
C ASP A 230 -19.89 17.33 11.24
N ALA A 231 -19.24 16.30 10.70
CA ALA A 231 -18.00 16.44 9.92
C ALA A 231 -17.87 15.31 8.90
N VAL A 232 -17.12 15.58 7.83
CA VAL A 232 -16.88 14.68 6.70
C VAL A 232 -15.37 14.53 6.48
N CYS A 233 -14.87 13.31 6.34
CA CYS A 233 -13.49 13.03 5.93
C CYS A 233 -13.45 12.43 4.52
N LEU A 234 -12.76 13.09 3.61
CA LEU A 234 -12.43 12.57 2.28
C LEU A 234 -11.18 11.70 2.37
N ALA A 235 -11.36 10.37 2.31
CA ALA A 235 -10.30 9.37 2.33
C ALA A 235 -10.33 8.49 1.07
N CYS A 236 -10.65 9.11 -0.08
CA CYS A 236 -10.91 8.45 -1.36
C CYS A 236 -9.64 7.99 -2.11
N GLY A 237 -8.44 8.22 -1.55
CA GLY A 237 -7.17 7.84 -2.15
C GLY A 237 -6.79 8.70 -3.37
N ALA A 238 -5.71 8.33 -4.05
CA ALA A 238 -5.27 8.88 -5.33
C ALA A 238 -5.48 7.78 -6.40
N MET A 239 -6.58 7.83 -7.12
CA MET A 239 -7.01 6.74 -7.99
C MET A 239 -7.03 7.12 -9.49
N GLU A 240 -6.67 8.37 -9.84
CA GLU A 240 -6.51 8.76 -11.24
C GLU A 240 -5.22 8.14 -11.80
N PRO A 241 -5.31 7.16 -12.71
CA PRO A 241 -4.12 6.46 -13.17
C PRO A 241 -3.32 7.31 -14.15
N ARG A 242 -2.00 7.23 -14.09
CA ARG A 242 -1.14 7.74 -15.18
C ARG A 242 -1.31 6.84 -16.40
N ASP A 243 -1.48 7.45 -17.56
CA ASP A 243 -1.75 6.74 -18.82
C ASP A 243 -0.78 7.17 -19.93
N LEU A 244 -0.65 6.36 -20.97
CA LEU A 244 0.07 6.61 -22.20
C LEU A 244 -0.88 7.07 -23.33
N LYS A 245 -1.80 7.99 -23.02
CA LYS A 245 -2.89 8.43 -23.92
C LYS A 245 -2.44 8.85 -25.32
N SER A 246 -1.25 9.46 -25.42
CA SER A 246 -0.68 9.92 -26.69
C SER A 246 0.13 8.86 -27.45
N THR A 247 0.34 7.69 -26.86
CA THR A 247 1.13 6.63 -27.49
C THR A 247 0.28 5.93 -28.55
N PRO A 248 0.72 5.88 -29.82
CA PRO A 248 -0.01 5.23 -30.90
C PRO A 248 -0.39 3.79 -30.57
N GLY A 249 -1.62 3.40 -30.85
CA GLY A 249 -2.15 2.05 -30.57
C GLY A 249 -2.63 1.84 -29.14
N ARG A 250 -2.71 2.89 -28.29
CA ARG A 250 -3.19 2.78 -26.90
C ARG A 250 -4.62 2.24 -26.82
N GLU A 251 -5.42 2.41 -27.84
CA GLU A 251 -6.82 1.94 -27.98
C GLU A 251 -6.95 0.44 -28.27
N LEU A 252 -5.87 -0.27 -28.57
CA LEU A 252 -5.89 -1.70 -28.88
C LEU A 252 -6.39 -2.53 -27.68
N LYS A 253 -7.16 -3.57 -27.98
CA LYS A 253 -7.58 -4.57 -26.98
C LYS A 253 -6.36 -5.30 -26.43
N GLY A 254 -6.32 -5.54 -25.12
CA GLY A 254 -5.20 -6.19 -24.43
C GLY A 254 -4.30 -5.22 -23.68
N ILE A 255 -4.61 -3.91 -23.66
CA ILE A 255 -3.88 -2.90 -22.88
C ILE A 255 -4.78 -2.41 -21.75
N HIS A 256 -4.41 -2.69 -20.51
CA HIS A 256 -5.21 -2.42 -19.32
C HIS A 256 -4.41 -1.69 -18.26
N PHE A 257 -5.11 -0.97 -17.37
CA PHE A 257 -4.48 -0.50 -16.15
C PHE A 257 -4.24 -1.66 -15.19
N ALA A 258 -3.12 -1.61 -14.49
CA ALA A 258 -2.74 -2.62 -13.49
C ALA A 258 -3.84 -2.85 -12.44
N MET A 259 -4.50 -1.77 -12.00
CA MET A 259 -5.53 -1.85 -10.98
C MET A 259 -6.78 -2.61 -11.45
N ASP A 260 -7.17 -2.49 -12.72
CA ASP A 260 -8.31 -3.24 -13.26
C ASP A 260 -8.02 -4.76 -13.22
N PHE A 261 -6.81 -5.14 -13.59
CA PHE A 261 -6.35 -6.53 -13.54
C PHE A 261 -6.30 -7.09 -12.12
N LEU A 262 -5.67 -6.36 -11.19
CA LEU A 262 -5.51 -6.77 -9.80
C LEU A 262 -6.86 -6.84 -9.08
N LYS A 263 -7.72 -5.84 -9.28
CA LYS A 263 -9.08 -5.80 -8.72
C LYS A 263 -9.91 -7.00 -9.17
N GLN A 264 -9.90 -7.31 -10.46
CA GLN A 264 -10.60 -8.48 -10.97
C GLN A 264 -10.05 -9.79 -10.39
N GLN A 265 -8.72 -9.94 -10.33
CA GLN A 265 -8.12 -11.15 -9.78
C GLN A 265 -8.43 -11.33 -8.29
N ASN A 266 -8.39 -10.28 -7.48
CA ASN A 266 -8.76 -10.37 -6.07
C ASN A 266 -10.22 -10.79 -5.88
N LYS A 267 -11.14 -10.32 -6.74
CA LYS A 267 -12.53 -10.77 -6.77
C LYS A 267 -12.64 -12.26 -7.14
N VAL A 268 -11.88 -12.70 -8.15
CA VAL A 268 -11.85 -14.12 -8.57
C VAL A 268 -11.34 -15.02 -7.45
N VAL A 269 -10.27 -14.63 -6.75
CA VAL A 269 -9.75 -15.38 -5.59
C VAL A 269 -10.80 -15.52 -4.48
N LYS A 270 -11.63 -14.50 -4.29
CA LYS A 270 -12.76 -14.54 -3.35
C LYS A 270 -13.95 -15.39 -3.83
N GLY A 271 -13.92 -15.88 -5.07
CA GLY A 271 -14.98 -16.72 -5.65
C GLY A 271 -16.01 -15.96 -6.49
N GLU A 272 -15.79 -14.65 -6.74
CA GLU A 272 -16.64 -13.90 -7.66
C GLU A 272 -16.40 -14.34 -9.12
N ARG A 273 -17.46 -14.44 -9.91
CA ARG A 273 -17.38 -14.76 -11.33
C ARG A 273 -17.31 -13.47 -12.14
N ILE A 274 -16.24 -13.33 -12.92
CA ILE A 274 -16.09 -12.23 -13.88
C ILE A 274 -16.57 -12.74 -15.25
N PRO A 275 -17.48 -12.05 -15.93
CA PRO A 275 -17.88 -12.43 -17.29
C PRO A 275 -16.68 -12.47 -18.23
N GLU A 276 -16.58 -13.51 -19.07
CA GLU A 276 -15.43 -13.75 -19.97
C GLU A 276 -15.17 -12.57 -20.92
N SER A 277 -16.22 -11.87 -21.32
CA SER A 277 -16.14 -10.69 -22.22
C SER A 277 -15.36 -9.49 -21.65
N ILE A 278 -15.22 -9.42 -20.34
CA ILE A 278 -14.51 -8.33 -19.63
C ILE A 278 -13.37 -8.84 -18.74
N HIS A 279 -13.18 -10.17 -18.69
CA HIS A 279 -12.18 -10.79 -17.82
C HIS A 279 -10.77 -10.55 -18.37
N ILE A 280 -9.96 -9.84 -17.58
CA ILE A 280 -8.55 -9.62 -17.87
C ILE A 280 -7.76 -10.78 -17.26
N HIS A 281 -7.19 -11.64 -18.10
CA HIS A 281 -6.40 -12.78 -17.64
C HIS A 281 -5.14 -12.98 -18.47
N ALA A 282 -4.09 -13.47 -17.81
CA ALA A 282 -2.76 -13.69 -18.40
C ALA A 282 -2.54 -15.12 -18.93
N LYS A 283 -3.49 -16.05 -18.74
CA LYS A 283 -3.34 -17.46 -19.13
C LYS A 283 -2.98 -17.61 -20.60
N ASN A 284 -1.86 -18.32 -20.85
CA ASN A 284 -1.31 -18.58 -22.18
C ASN A 284 -0.94 -17.32 -22.98
N LYS A 285 -0.70 -16.18 -22.33
CA LYS A 285 -0.34 -14.91 -22.97
C LYS A 285 1.10 -14.53 -22.64
N LYS A 286 1.72 -13.80 -23.57
CA LYS A 286 2.94 -13.03 -23.31
C LYS A 286 2.52 -11.72 -22.66
N VAL A 287 2.97 -11.49 -21.43
CA VAL A 287 2.58 -10.32 -20.64
C VAL A 287 3.74 -9.34 -20.57
N LEU A 288 3.45 -8.07 -20.86
CA LEU A 288 4.34 -6.95 -20.62
C LEU A 288 3.77 -6.05 -19.52
N VAL A 289 4.54 -5.84 -18.47
CA VAL A 289 4.22 -4.89 -17.38
C VAL A 289 5.06 -3.64 -17.60
N ILE A 290 4.42 -2.49 -17.76
CA ILE A 290 5.08 -1.19 -17.94
C ILE A 290 5.04 -0.45 -16.60
N GLY A 291 6.21 -0.29 -15.97
CA GLY A 291 6.43 0.33 -14.66
C GLY A 291 7.05 -0.63 -13.64
N GLY A 292 8.10 -0.18 -12.96
CA GLY A 292 8.96 -0.96 -12.06
C GLY A 292 8.56 -0.96 -10.58
N GLY A 293 7.44 -0.31 -10.20
CA GLY A 293 7.00 -0.17 -8.81
C GLY A 293 6.32 -1.43 -8.24
N ASP A 294 5.84 -1.31 -6.99
CA ASP A 294 5.22 -2.42 -6.26
C ASP A 294 3.95 -2.95 -6.96
N THR A 295 3.13 -2.07 -7.55
CA THR A 295 1.95 -2.46 -8.35
C THR A 295 2.37 -3.30 -9.58
N GLY A 296 3.49 -2.93 -10.25
CA GLY A 296 4.04 -3.73 -11.35
C GLY A 296 4.49 -5.11 -10.89
N SER A 297 5.17 -5.19 -9.77
CA SER A 297 5.54 -6.45 -9.13
C SER A 297 4.32 -7.33 -8.81
N ASP A 298 3.20 -6.73 -8.39
CA ASP A 298 1.95 -7.44 -8.11
C ASP A 298 1.32 -8.00 -9.38
N CYS A 299 1.39 -7.24 -10.48
CA CYS A 299 0.98 -7.72 -11.80
C CYS A 299 1.86 -8.88 -12.29
N VAL A 300 3.17 -8.83 -12.05
CA VAL A 300 4.10 -9.94 -12.37
C VAL A 300 3.69 -11.22 -11.65
N GLY A 301 3.59 -11.18 -10.31
CA GLY A 301 3.24 -12.36 -9.52
C GLY A 301 1.85 -12.92 -9.84
N THR A 302 0.89 -12.05 -10.11
CA THR A 302 -0.47 -12.42 -10.52
C THR A 302 -0.46 -13.10 -11.88
N SER A 303 0.28 -12.55 -12.86
CA SER A 303 0.38 -13.12 -14.22
C SER A 303 1.02 -14.51 -14.23
N ILE A 304 2.05 -14.71 -13.41
CA ILE A 304 2.71 -16.03 -13.26
C ILE A 304 1.72 -17.05 -12.70
N ARG A 305 0.98 -16.72 -11.65
CA ARG A 305 -0.06 -17.59 -11.06
C ARG A 305 -1.20 -17.91 -12.03
N GLN A 306 -1.52 -16.96 -12.89
CA GLN A 306 -2.48 -17.20 -13.99
C GLN A 306 -1.91 -17.98 -15.16
N ARG A 307 -0.64 -18.48 -15.09
CA ARG A 307 0.00 -19.27 -16.15
C ARG A 307 0.23 -18.49 -17.43
N ALA A 308 0.77 -17.29 -17.31
CA ALA A 308 1.32 -16.56 -18.45
C ALA A 308 2.44 -17.37 -19.13
N THR A 309 2.57 -17.27 -20.44
CA THR A 309 3.64 -17.92 -21.20
C THR A 309 5.00 -17.29 -20.92
N SER A 310 5.01 -15.97 -20.78
CA SER A 310 6.16 -15.19 -20.35
C SER A 310 5.69 -13.89 -19.68
N VAL A 311 6.51 -13.36 -18.78
CA VAL A 311 6.27 -12.06 -18.14
C VAL A 311 7.54 -11.23 -18.26
N THR A 312 7.44 -10.07 -18.92
CA THR A 312 8.51 -9.08 -18.99
C THR A 312 8.04 -7.80 -18.29
N GLN A 313 8.90 -7.22 -17.47
CA GLN A 313 8.66 -5.92 -16.86
C GLN A 313 9.66 -4.90 -17.36
N ILE A 314 9.19 -3.74 -17.81
CA ILE A 314 10.04 -2.65 -18.25
C ILE A 314 9.88 -1.42 -17.38
N GLU A 315 10.97 -0.70 -17.20
CA GLU A 315 11.01 0.56 -16.45
C GLU A 315 11.71 1.63 -17.29
N ILE A 316 11.16 2.84 -17.29
CA ILE A 316 11.71 3.98 -18.02
C ILE A 316 12.96 4.55 -17.35
N LEU A 317 13.07 4.40 -16.04
CA LEU A 317 14.23 4.83 -15.27
C LEU A 317 15.39 3.86 -15.42
N ASP A 318 16.58 4.33 -15.12
CA ASP A 318 17.79 3.50 -15.10
C ASP A 318 17.70 2.44 -13.99
N LYS A 319 18.41 1.34 -14.19
CA LYS A 319 18.52 0.31 -13.16
C LYS A 319 19.14 0.89 -11.90
N PRO A 320 18.45 0.86 -10.75
CA PRO A 320 19.03 1.31 -9.49
C PRO A 320 20.29 0.54 -9.13
N SER A 321 21.21 1.18 -8.43
CA SER A 321 22.41 0.52 -7.90
C SER A 321 22.06 -0.60 -6.92
N ASP A 322 22.94 -1.59 -6.80
CA ASP A 322 22.84 -2.62 -5.77
C ASP A 322 23.19 -2.09 -4.37
N GLN A 323 23.94 -0.99 -4.30
CA GLN A 323 24.42 -0.37 -3.05
C GLN A 323 23.97 1.09 -2.94
N ARG A 324 23.92 1.61 -1.71
CA ARG A 324 23.70 3.03 -1.46
C ARG A 324 24.76 3.87 -2.17
N MET A 325 24.29 4.92 -2.85
CA MET A 325 25.15 5.92 -3.43
C MET A 325 25.47 7.02 -2.40
N GLU A 326 26.58 7.76 -2.60
CA GLU A 326 27.01 8.84 -1.70
C GLU A 326 25.98 9.97 -1.58
N ASP A 327 25.21 10.24 -2.62
CA ASP A 327 24.14 11.26 -2.65
C ASP A 327 22.84 10.80 -1.93
N ASN A 328 22.78 9.54 -1.50
CA ASN A 328 21.66 8.96 -0.75
C ASN A 328 22.13 8.23 0.52
N PRO A 329 22.74 8.95 1.49
CA PRO A 329 23.36 8.34 2.67
C PRO A 329 22.30 7.79 3.65
N TRP A 330 22.72 6.89 4.54
CA TRP A 330 21.98 6.56 5.74
C TRP A 330 21.72 7.85 6.57
N PRO A 331 20.56 8.02 7.22
CA PRO A 331 19.47 7.06 7.47
C PRO A 331 18.32 7.11 6.45
N PHE A 332 18.45 7.82 5.37
CA PHE A 332 17.37 7.99 4.38
C PHE A 332 17.00 6.69 3.68
N TRP A 333 15.82 6.65 3.08
CA TRP A 333 15.37 5.53 2.27
C TRP A 333 16.36 5.27 1.12
N PRO A 334 16.85 4.02 0.94
CA PRO A 334 17.86 3.76 -0.09
C PRO A 334 17.27 3.70 -1.50
N ASN A 335 17.92 4.39 -2.43
CA ASN A 335 17.63 4.29 -3.86
C ASN A 335 18.38 3.10 -4.48
N THR A 336 18.15 1.91 -3.95
CA THR A 336 18.78 0.66 -4.42
C THR A 336 17.77 -0.25 -5.08
N ILE A 337 18.26 -1.20 -5.90
CA ILE A 337 17.40 -2.19 -6.52
C ILE A 337 16.65 -3.00 -5.47
N ARG A 338 15.37 -3.21 -5.70
CA ARG A 338 14.53 -4.07 -4.88
C ARG A 338 14.01 -5.23 -5.72
N THR A 339 14.14 -6.43 -5.18
CA THR A 339 13.61 -7.64 -5.79
C THR A 339 12.55 -8.20 -4.86
N SER A 340 11.30 -8.23 -5.32
CA SER A 340 10.18 -8.79 -4.59
C SER A 340 10.10 -10.30 -4.75
N SER A 341 9.26 -10.96 -3.92
CA SER A 341 8.93 -12.38 -4.08
C SER A 341 8.41 -12.70 -5.48
N SER A 342 7.60 -11.81 -6.08
CA SER A 342 7.07 -11.98 -7.43
C SER A 342 8.14 -12.00 -8.51
N HIS A 343 9.16 -11.15 -8.37
CA HIS A 343 10.30 -11.15 -9.32
C HIS A 343 11.10 -12.44 -9.25
N LEU A 344 11.23 -13.05 -8.07
CA LEU A 344 11.91 -14.33 -7.88
C LEU A 344 11.15 -15.53 -8.49
N GLU A 345 9.88 -15.36 -8.84
CA GLU A 345 9.02 -16.39 -9.40
C GLU A 345 9.20 -16.58 -10.92
N GLY A 346 9.90 -15.66 -11.59
CA GLY A 346 10.23 -15.78 -13.01
C GLY A 346 9.72 -14.60 -13.84
N CYS A 347 10.51 -13.55 -13.92
CA CYS A 347 10.20 -12.36 -14.71
C CYS A 347 11.49 -11.80 -15.31
N GLU A 348 11.47 -11.47 -16.59
CA GLU A 348 12.51 -10.65 -17.20
C GLU A 348 12.29 -9.19 -16.80
N ARG A 349 13.31 -8.56 -16.22
CA ARG A 349 13.26 -7.13 -15.82
C ARG A 349 14.23 -6.33 -16.68
N ARG A 350 13.74 -5.24 -17.25
CA ARG A 350 14.49 -4.37 -18.15
C ARG A 350 14.29 -2.91 -17.77
N TRP A 351 15.32 -2.10 -17.91
CA TRP A 351 15.36 -0.69 -17.50
C TRP A 351 15.76 0.21 -18.67
N SER A 352 15.59 1.52 -18.47
CA SER A 352 15.91 2.56 -19.44
C SER A 352 15.18 2.34 -20.78
N LEU A 353 13.88 1.94 -20.73
CA LEU A 353 13.06 1.67 -21.91
C LEU A 353 11.81 2.54 -21.92
N ASN A 354 11.67 3.35 -22.98
CA ASN A 354 10.44 4.09 -23.26
C ASN A 354 9.56 3.33 -24.25
N THR A 355 8.24 3.39 -24.04
CA THR A 355 7.23 2.83 -24.94
C THR A 355 6.92 3.82 -26.06
N ARG A 356 7.21 3.49 -27.32
CA ARG A 356 6.98 4.34 -28.48
C ARG A 356 5.62 4.13 -29.13
N ARG A 357 5.19 2.88 -29.29
CA ARG A 357 3.88 2.53 -29.84
C ARG A 357 3.46 1.10 -29.48
N PHE A 358 2.19 0.89 -29.47
CA PHE A 358 1.58 -0.43 -29.42
C PHE A 358 1.25 -0.92 -30.82
N ILE A 359 1.61 -2.15 -31.14
CA ILE A 359 1.44 -2.75 -32.48
C ILE A 359 0.34 -3.79 -32.40
N GLY A 360 -0.67 -3.66 -33.22
CA GLY A 360 -1.83 -4.53 -33.24
C GLY A 360 -2.14 -5.15 -34.58
N GLU A 361 -2.95 -6.19 -34.53
CA GLU A 361 -3.54 -6.83 -35.69
C GLU A 361 -5.03 -7.09 -35.38
N ASN A 362 -5.92 -6.76 -36.31
CA ASN A 362 -7.37 -6.89 -36.15
C ASN A 362 -7.91 -6.27 -34.84
N GLY A 363 -7.36 -5.10 -34.44
CA GLY A 363 -7.78 -4.36 -33.25
C GLY A 363 -7.29 -4.96 -31.92
N SER A 364 -6.42 -5.96 -31.94
CA SER A 364 -5.84 -6.62 -30.76
C SER A 364 -4.33 -6.43 -30.72
N LEU A 365 -3.78 -6.24 -29.54
CA LEU A 365 -2.35 -6.11 -29.27
C LEU A 365 -1.58 -7.36 -29.71
N LYS A 366 -0.40 -7.17 -30.31
CA LYS A 366 0.55 -8.21 -30.68
C LYS A 366 1.97 -7.95 -30.20
N ALA A 367 2.36 -6.68 -30.14
CA ALA A 367 3.70 -6.30 -29.74
C ALA A 367 3.73 -4.86 -29.25
N VAL A 368 4.85 -4.49 -28.63
CA VAL A 368 5.14 -3.12 -28.21
C VAL A 368 6.51 -2.73 -28.73
N GLU A 369 6.59 -1.60 -29.41
CA GLU A 369 7.87 -1.01 -29.79
C GLU A 369 8.39 -0.17 -28.64
N VAL A 370 9.59 -0.47 -28.20
CA VAL A 370 10.31 0.26 -27.15
C VAL A 370 11.61 0.81 -27.70
N VAL A 371 12.15 1.83 -27.03
CA VAL A 371 13.44 2.44 -27.38
C VAL A 371 14.23 2.69 -26.10
N LYS A 372 15.54 2.53 -26.15
CA LYS A 372 16.39 2.89 -25.00
C LYS A 372 16.39 4.39 -24.78
N VAL A 373 16.44 4.76 -23.51
CA VAL A 373 16.54 6.15 -23.08
C VAL A 373 17.75 6.37 -22.19
N GLU A 374 18.24 7.59 -22.20
CA GLU A 374 19.22 8.08 -21.24
C GLU A 374 18.64 9.26 -20.46
N TRP A 375 19.02 9.35 -19.19
CA TRP A 375 18.59 10.42 -18.30
C TRP A 375 19.77 11.33 -18.00
N THR A 376 19.61 12.62 -18.23
CA THR A 376 20.59 13.66 -17.91
C THR A 376 20.01 14.62 -16.88
N LYS A 377 20.82 15.02 -15.90
CA LYS A 377 20.44 16.03 -14.91
C LYS A 377 21.02 17.37 -15.33
N THR A 378 20.19 18.31 -15.78
CA THR A 378 20.60 19.65 -16.17
C THR A 378 19.87 20.67 -15.28
N ASN A 379 20.62 21.52 -14.58
CA ASN A 379 20.09 22.52 -13.65
C ASN A 379 19.09 21.95 -12.60
N GLY A 380 19.36 20.76 -12.11
CA GLY A 380 18.51 20.08 -11.10
C GLY A 380 17.28 19.36 -11.68
N GLN A 381 16.98 19.51 -12.95
CA GLN A 381 15.89 18.82 -13.64
C GLN A 381 16.40 17.58 -14.37
N MET A 382 15.69 16.47 -14.25
CA MET A 382 15.93 15.25 -15.03
C MET A 382 15.27 15.39 -16.41
N THR A 383 16.05 15.18 -17.46
CA THR A 383 15.59 15.21 -18.85
C THR A 383 15.87 13.86 -19.48
N MET A 384 14.84 13.29 -20.11
CA MET A 384 14.93 12.03 -20.85
C MET A 384 15.22 12.31 -22.33
N ARG A 385 16.10 11.49 -22.91
CA ARG A 385 16.36 11.47 -24.35
C ARG A 385 16.32 10.04 -24.87
N GLU A 386 15.60 9.80 -25.95
CA GLU A 386 15.64 8.52 -26.67
C GLU A 386 16.98 8.36 -27.40
N ILE A 387 17.51 7.14 -27.43
CA ILE A 387 18.74 6.78 -28.15
C ILE A 387 18.34 6.22 -29.53
N PRO A 388 18.52 6.97 -30.63
CA PRO A 388 18.12 6.50 -31.96
C PRO A 388 18.86 5.23 -32.39
N GLY A 389 18.16 4.34 -33.11
CA GLY A 389 18.75 3.08 -33.59
C GLY A 389 18.74 1.96 -32.53
N THR A 390 18.06 2.17 -31.39
CA THR A 390 17.91 1.17 -30.34
C THR A 390 16.48 0.66 -30.22
N GLU A 391 15.66 0.94 -31.22
CA GLU A 391 14.27 0.48 -31.27
C GLU A 391 14.21 -1.05 -31.30
N GLU A 392 13.31 -1.59 -30.50
CA GLU A 392 13.11 -3.03 -30.33
C GLU A 392 11.63 -3.37 -30.23
N ILE A 393 11.26 -4.54 -30.71
CA ILE A 393 9.90 -5.07 -30.66
C ILE A 393 9.80 -6.13 -29.57
N ILE A 394 9.01 -5.88 -28.54
CA ILE A 394 8.66 -6.85 -27.51
C ILE A 394 7.32 -7.48 -27.87
N GLN A 395 7.28 -8.79 -28.04
CA GLN A 395 6.02 -9.53 -28.27
C GLN A 395 5.16 -9.53 -27.01
N ALA A 396 3.92 -9.10 -27.12
CA ALA A 396 2.99 -9.03 -25.99
C ALA A 396 1.54 -9.19 -26.46
N ASP A 397 0.81 -10.09 -25.83
CA ASP A 397 -0.63 -10.28 -26.01
C ASP A 397 -1.44 -9.50 -24.97
N LEU A 398 -0.77 -9.07 -23.90
CA LEU A 398 -1.37 -8.38 -22.76
C LEU A 398 -0.38 -7.38 -22.16
N VAL A 399 -0.81 -6.14 -22.01
CA VAL A 399 -0.04 -5.07 -21.36
C VAL A 399 -0.74 -4.59 -20.11
N MET A 400 0.03 -4.48 -19.01
CA MET A 400 -0.41 -3.86 -17.76
C MET A 400 0.30 -2.52 -17.56
N LEU A 401 -0.45 -1.41 -17.56
CA LEU A 401 0.07 -0.08 -17.26
C LEU A 401 0.13 0.12 -15.75
N SER A 402 1.34 0.13 -15.21
CA SER A 402 1.67 0.22 -13.79
C SER A 402 2.46 1.49 -13.48
N LEU A 403 2.02 2.61 -14.06
CA LEU A 403 2.75 3.88 -14.12
C LEU A 403 2.53 4.78 -12.89
N GLY A 404 1.81 4.27 -11.87
CA GLY A 404 1.40 5.05 -10.70
C GLY A 404 0.18 5.93 -10.95
N PHE A 405 -0.11 6.78 -9.97
CA PHE A 405 -1.29 7.63 -9.94
C PHE A 405 -0.90 9.11 -9.99
N LEU A 406 -1.83 9.94 -10.46
CA LEU A 406 -1.66 11.40 -10.56
C LEU A 406 -2.22 12.10 -9.32
N SER A 407 -3.49 11.82 -9.00
CA SER A 407 -4.28 12.54 -7.99
C SER A 407 -5.50 11.71 -7.58
N PRO A 408 -6.32 12.14 -6.63
CA PRO A 408 -7.69 11.64 -6.53
C PRO A 408 -8.49 11.92 -7.81
N VAL A 409 -9.52 11.13 -8.06
CA VAL A 409 -10.45 11.40 -9.16
C VAL A 409 -11.29 12.63 -8.81
N HIS A 410 -11.21 13.68 -9.61
CA HIS A 410 -11.89 14.96 -9.37
C HIS A 410 -13.37 14.88 -9.71
N GLU A 411 -13.67 14.28 -10.87
CA GLU A 411 -15.03 14.17 -11.36
C GLU A 411 -15.97 13.51 -10.33
N GLY A 412 -17.10 14.13 -10.08
CA GLY A 412 -18.10 13.65 -9.14
C GLY A 412 -18.06 14.38 -7.80
N LEU A 413 -17.76 13.68 -6.70
CA LEU A 413 -17.89 14.23 -5.35
C LEU A 413 -16.99 15.44 -5.11
N LEU A 414 -15.72 15.38 -5.48
CA LEU A 414 -14.75 16.43 -5.17
C LEU A 414 -15.11 17.75 -5.89
N ASP A 415 -15.45 17.68 -7.18
CA ASP A 415 -15.87 18.85 -7.96
C ASP A 415 -17.20 19.43 -7.46
N ARG A 416 -18.16 18.58 -7.04
CA ARG A 416 -19.44 19.02 -6.49
C ARG A 416 -19.28 19.69 -5.13
N LEU A 417 -18.41 19.20 -4.28
CA LEU A 417 -18.04 19.84 -3.02
C LEU A 417 -17.23 21.12 -3.23
N LYS A 418 -16.68 21.34 -4.43
CA LYS A 418 -15.83 22.49 -4.78
C LYS A 418 -14.62 22.61 -3.88
N VAL A 419 -13.95 21.47 -3.59
CA VAL A 419 -12.69 21.49 -2.86
C VAL A 419 -11.58 22.09 -3.73
N ASP A 420 -10.66 22.83 -3.12
CA ASP A 420 -9.48 23.32 -3.81
C ASP A 420 -8.44 22.22 -4.02
N TYR A 421 -7.68 22.33 -5.11
CA TYR A 421 -6.60 21.42 -5.45
C TYR A 421 -5.23 22.11 -5.37
N ASP A 422 -4.20 21.33 -5.08
CA ASP A 422 -2.81 21.75 -5.19
C ASP A 422 -2.32 21.69 -6.66
N ALA A 423 -1.07 22.10 -6.92
CA ALA A 423 -0.48 22.08 -8.25
C ALA A 423 -0.32 20.67 -8.86
N ARG A 424 -0.46 19.61 -8.06
CA ARG A 424 -0.42 18.21 -8.48
C ARG A 424 -1.80 17.59 -8.61
N GLY A 425 -2.87 18.35 -8.35
CA GLY A 425 -4.25 17.89 -8.39
C GLY A 425 -4.71 17.17 -7.12
N ASN A 426 -3.96 17.17 -6.04
CA ASN A 426 -4.42 16.63 -4.76
C ASN A 426 -5.35 17.62 -4.06
N VAL A 427 -6.26 17.14 -3.22
CA VAL A 427 -7.11 18.01 -2.41
C VAL A 427 -6.24 18.85 -1.47
N LYS A 428 -6.32 20.18 -1.64
CA LYS A 428 -5.59 21.13 -0.82
C LYS A 428 -6.19 21.20 0.57
N ALA A 429 -5.35 21.10 1.59
CA ALA A 429 -5.77 21.19 2.99
C ALA A 429 -4.78 22.00 3.81
N ASN A 430 -5.30 22.63 4.85
CA ASN A 430 -4.51 23.22 5.91
C ASN A 430 -4.83 22.46 7.20
N ASP A 431 -3.83 21.75 7.73
CA ASP A 431 -3.99 20.91 8.93
C ASP A 431 -5.20 19.95 8.80
N PHE A 432 -5.31 19.30 7.65
CA PHE A 432 -6.37 18.39 7.20
C PHE A 432 -7.73 19.03 6.86
N ALA A 433 -8.00 20.27 7.22
CA ALA A 433 -9.23 20.97 6.84
C ALA A 433 -9.14 21.49 5.40
N THR A 434 -10.19 21.26 4.60
CA THR A 434 -10.30 21.79 3.23
C THR A 434 -10.83 23.24 3.26
N ASN A 435 -11.00 23.83 2.08
CA ASN A 435 -11.69 25.12 1.93
C ASN A 435 -13.22 25.04 2.18
N VAL A 436 -13.78 23.84 2.29
CA VAL A 436 -15.21 23.60 2.53
C VAL A 436 -15.43 23.35 4.02
N ASP A 437 -16.38 24.09 4.64
CA ASP A 437 -16.66 23.96 6.06
C ASP A 437 -16.98 22.51 6.45
N LYS A 438 -16.51 22.06 7.61
CA LYS A 438 -16.61 20.70 8.17
C LYS A 438 -16.12 19.56 7.28
N VAL A 439 -15.46 19.83 6.14
CA VAL A 439 -14.88 18.83 5.25
C VAL A 439 -13.37 18.73 5.46
N PHE A 440 -12.91 17.56 5.83
CA PHE A 440 -11.51 17.21 6.04
C PHE A 440 -11.04 16.23 4.99
N VAL A 441 -9.73 16.05 4.84
CA VAL A 441 -9.15 15.10 3.90
C VAL A 441 -7.98 14.35 4.54
N ALA A 442 -7.85 13.06 4.22
CA ALA A 442 -6.78 12.22 4.74
C ALA A 442 -6.21 11.26 3.67
N GLY A 443 -4.98 10.82 3.90
CA GLY A 443 -4.30 9.83 3.06
C GLY A 443 -3.86 10.39 1.71
N ASP A 444 -3.87 9.52 0.71
CA ASP A 444 -3.36 9.83 -0.62
C ASP A 444 -4.18 10.91 -1.35
N ALA A 445 -5.41 11.16 -0.93
CA ALA A 445 -6.27 12.20 -1.52
C ALA A 445 -5.68 13.62 -1.36
N THR A 446 -4.88 13.87 -0.32
CA THR A 446 -4.22 15.16 -0.08
C THR A 446 -2.71 15.12 -0.30
N ARG A 447 -2.09 13.95 -0.18
CA ARG A 447 -0.63 13.79 -0.28
C ARG A 447 -0.17 13.32 -1.66
N GLY A 448 -1.00 12.63 -2.40
CA GLY A 448 -0.66 11.78 -3.53
C GLY A 448 -0.34 10.36 -3.08
N ALA A 449 -0.22 9.43 -4.03
CA ALA A 449 0.05 8.01 -3.75
C ALA A 449 1.28 7.82 -2.86
N SER A 450 1.12 7.06 -1.77
CA SER A 450 2.13 6.92 -0.73
C SER A 450 2.11 5.52 -0.08
N LEU A 451 2.95 5.31 0.93
CA LEU A 451 3.00 4.05 1.67
C LEU A 451 1.76 3.88 2.56
N VAL A 452 1.33 2.62 2.78
CA VAL A 452 0.24 2.29 3.70
C VAL A 452 0.41 2.94 5.08
N VAL A 453 1.62 2.96 5.61
CA VAL A 453 1.93 3.56 6.91
C VAL A 453 1.76 5.08 6.92
N HIS A 454 1.97 5.77 5.78
CA HIS A 454 1.65 7.19 5.64
C HIS A 454 0.15 7.44 5.60
N ALA A 455 -0.60 6.58 4.93
CA ALA A 455 -2.06 6.66 4.89
C ALA A 455 -2.65 6.48 6.30
N ILE A 456 -2.16 5.50 7.07
CA ILE A 456 -2.54 5.28 8.48
C ILE A 456 -2.23 6.53 9.31
N ARG A 457 -1.01 7.07 9.22
CA ARG A 457 -0.61 8.28 9.95
C ARG A 457 -1.51 9.46 9.62
N SER A 458 -1.72 9.72 8.33
CA SER A 458 -2.58 10.81 7.88
C SER A 458 -4.02 10.67 8.40
N GLY A 459 -4.58 9.46 8.41
CA GLY A 459 -5.90 9.21 8.97
C GLY A 459 -5.96 9.46 10.48
N ARG A 460 -4.94 9.05 11.22
CA ARG A 460 -4.85 9.30 12.68
C ARG A 460 -4.77 10.78 12.99
N ASP A 461 -3.93 11.53 12.28
CA ASP A 461 -3.77 12.97 12.51
C ASP A 461 -5.04 13.73 12.10
N ALA A 462 -5.67 13.38 10.99
CA ALA A 462 -6.95 13.96 10.58
C ALA A 462 -8.06 13.72 11.62
N ALA A 463 -8.13 12.50 12.18
CA ALA A 463 -9.10 12.16 13.23
C ALA A 463 -8.97 13.06 14.45
N LEU A 464 -7.74 13.38 14.89
CA LEU A 464 -7.51 14.29 16.01
C LEU A 464 -8.07 15.69 15.70
N LYS A 465 -7.81 16.21 14.49
CA LYS A 465 -8.31 17.53 14.08
C LYS A 465 -9.83 17.57 13.92
N MET A 466 -10.41 16.53 13.40
CA MET A 466 -11.86 16.37 13.31
C MET A 466 -12.50 16.32 14.70
N HIS A 467 -11.91 15.57 15.65
CA HIS A 467 -12.37 15.54 17.03
C HIS A 467 -12.33 16.92 17.65
N GLU A 468 -11.22 17.66 17.56
CA GLU A 468 -11.10 19.03 18.05
C GLU A 468 -12.18 19.95 17.44
N PHE A 469 -12.48 19.78 16.15
CA PHE A 469 -13.47 20.58 15.44
C PHE A 469 -14.91 20.32 15.94
N VAL A 470 -15.33 19.05 16.04
CA VAL A 470 -16.73 18.73 16.39
C VAL A 470 -17.05 18.89 17.87
N MET A 471 -16.03 19.05 18.72
CA MET A 471 -16.18 19.22 20.17
C MET A 471 -16.11 20.69 20.61
N ARG A 472 -15.89 21.63 19.70
CA ARG A 472 -16.03 23.10 19.94
C ARG A 472 -17.51 23.46 20.05
#